data_623e253ad66ce7f0d304e9e8b8a7d7e5
#
_entry.id   623e253ad66ce7f0d304e9e8b8a7d7e5
#
_cell.length_a   1.000
_cell.length_b   1.000
_cell.length_c   1.000
_cell.angle_alpha   90.00
_cell.angle_beta   90.00
_cell.angle_gamma   90.00
#
_symmetry.space_group_name_H-M   'P 1'
#
loop_
_entity.id
_entity.type
_entity.pdbx_description
1 polymer ?
#
loop_
_entity_poly.entity_id
_entity_poly.type
_entity_poly.pdbx_seq_one_letter_code
_entity_poly.pdbx_strand_id
1 'polypeptide(L)'
;MAQAGKTSDWNSPGLARYATGDALSAISRGMYADHLNGLVTKGEPKNDPKVTSAEPASNPTTIMISDCGDSTHWLKYRKDNGKLADDEPGGRQAITAETKKLSGTWKVTRFAVEAVGSC
;
A
#
# COMPACT_ATOMS: atom_id res chain seq x y z
N MET A 1 -1.23 6.39 0.75
CA MET A 1 0.04 5.76 1.19
C MET A 1 1.27 6.42 0.59
N ALA A 2 1.37 6.56 -0.72
CA ALA A 2 2.53 7.22 -1.33
C ALA A 2 2.74 8.65 -0.82
N GLN A 3 1.67 9.40 -0.60
CA GLN A 3 1.73 10.76 -0.06
C GLN A 3 2.28 10.77 1.38
N ALA A 4 1.80 9.89 2.24
CA ALA A 4 2.27 9.78 3.62
C ALA A 4 3.72 9.26 3.68
N GLY A 5 4.12 8.39 2.74
CA GLY A 5 5.46 7.84 2.65
C GLY A 5 6.55 8.87 2.38
N LYS A 6 6.21 9.99 1.75
CA LYS A 6 7.17 11.08 1.48
C LYS A 6 7.80 11.65 2.74
N THR A 7 7.11 11.57 3.87
CA THR A 7 7.60 12.03 5.17
C THR A 7 7.59 10.93 6.23
N SER A 8 7.30 9.69 5.84
CA SER A 8 7.09 8.55 6.74
C SER A 8 6.06 8.88 7.83
N ASP A 9 4.96 9.52 7.43
CA ASP A 9 3.90 9.93 8.34
C ASP A 9 2.97 8.75 8.65
N TRP A 10 3.41 7.92 9.60
CA TRP A 10 2.71 6.70 10.01
C TRP A 10 1.35 6.98 10.68
N ASN A 11 1.12 8.21 11.09
CA ASN A 11 -0.12 8.64 11.77
C ASN A 11 -0.97 9.55 10.87
N SER A 12 -0.73 9.53 9.56
CA SER A 12 -1.47 10.36 8.62
C SER A 12 -2.97 9.98 8.63
N PRO A 13 -3.88 10.95 8.78
CA PRO A 13 -5.32 10.67 8.70
C PRO A 13 -5.76 10.12 7.35
N GLY A 14 -4.99 10.36 6.28
CA GLY A 14 -5.26 9.81 4.97
C GLY A 14 -5.18 8.29 4.91
N LEU A 15 -4.39 7.68 5.78
CA LEU A 15 -4.28 6.21 5.85
C LEU A 15 -5.60 5.59 6.32
N ALA A 16 -6.18 6.10 7.41
CA ALA A 16 -7.44 5.59 7.95
C ALA A 16 -8.65 5.89 7.07
N ARG A 17 -8.52 6.83 6.14
CA ARG A 17 -9.58 7.16 5.18
C ARG A 17 -9.81 6.00 4.20
N TYR A 18 -8.74 5.30 3.80
CA TYR A 18 -8.79 4.27 2.76
C TYR A 18 -8.49 2.86 3.26
N ALA A 19 -8.04 2.70 4.49
CA ALA A 19 -7.69 1.41 5.07
C ALA A 19 -8.19 1.31 6.51
N THR A 20 -8.43 0.08 6.94
CA THR A 20 -8.84 -0.23 8.32
C THR A 20 -8.35 -1.63 8.70
N GLY A 21 -8.53 -2.01 9.96
CA GLY A 21 -8.20 -3.36 10.44
C GLY A 21 -6.74 -3.74 10.18
N ASP A 22 -6.52 -4.96 9.70
CA ASP A 22 -5.19 -5.50 9.45
C ASP A 22 -4.40 -4.68 8.42
N ALA A 23 -5.08 -4.16 7.38
CA ALA A 23 -4.43 -3.34 6.36
C ALA A 23 -3.88 -2.05 6.97
N LEU A 24 -4.68 -1.33 7.74
CA LEU A 24 -4.24 -0.10 8.39
C LEU A 24 -3.10 -0.36 9.37
N SER A 25 -3.21 -1.43 10.16
CA SER A 25 -2.16 -1.82 11.11
C SER A 25 -0.84 -2.13 10.41
N ALA A 26 -0.88 -2.89 9.31
CA ALA A 26 0.32 -3.25 8.54
C ALA A 26 0.99 -2.02 7.94
N ILE A 27 0.21 -1.12 7.33
CA ILE A 27 0.73 0.11 6.72
C ILE A 27 1.34 1.02 7.78
N SER A 28 0.62 1.25 8.88
CA SER A 28 1.08 2.14 9.95
C SER A 28 2.34 1.62 10.62
N ARG A 29 2.44 0.31 10.86
CA ARG A 29 3.65 -0.30 11.44
C ARG A 29 4.85 -0.20 10.52
N GLY A 30 4.66 -0.45 9.22
CA GLY A 30 5.72 -0.32 8.23
C GLY A 30 6.24 1.11 8.14
N MET A 31 5.34 2.08 8.10
CA MET A 31 5.72 3.49 8.04
C MET A 31 6.33 3.98 9.35
N TYR A 32 5.89 3.46 10.50
CA TYR A 32 6.52 3.76 11.78
C TYR A 32 7.97 3.27 11.82
N ALA A 33 8.23 2.05 11.32
CA ALA A 33 9.58 1.53 11.21
C ALA A 33 10.44 2.41 10.30
N ASP A 34 9.90 2.85 9.16
CA ASP A 34 10.61 3.77 8.27
C ASP A 34 10.94 5.09 8.98
N HIS A 35 9.98 5.63 9.73
CA HIS A 35 10.19 6.85 10.51
C HIS A 35 11.35 6.70 11.51
N LEU A 36 11.37 5.59 12.26
CA LEU A 36 12.43 5.30 13.22
C LEU A 36 13.80 5.14 12.57
N ASN A 37 13.84 4.57 11.36
CA ASN A 37 15.07 4.31 10.63
C ASN A 37 15.50 5.47 9.73
N GLY A 38 14.79 6.60 9.77
CA GLY A 38 15.11 7.76 8.97
C GLY A 38 14.94 7.54 7.47
N LEU A 39 13.95 6.73 7.07
CA LEU A 39 13.63 6.41 5.69
C LEU A 39 12.36 7.12 5.23
N VAL A 40 12.37 7.53 3.96
CA VAL A 40 11.19 8.09 3.29
C VAL A 40 11.05 7.43 1.93
N THR A 41 9.83 7.41 1.38
CA THR A 41 9.61 6.97 0.02
C THR A 41 9.50 8.16 -0.92
N LYS A 42 9.98 7.98 -2.15
CA LYS A 42 9.84 9.00 -3.21
C LYS A 42 9.23 8.36 -4.44
N GLY A 43 8.51 9.17 -5.21
CA GLY A 43 7.84 8.70 -6.39
C GLY A 43 6.48 8.12 -6.11
N GLU A 44 5.98 7.36 -7.04
CA GLU A 44 4.66 6.74 -6.98
C GLU A 44 4.70 5.34 -7.59
N PRO A 45 3.93 4.39 -7.04
CA PRO A 45 3.74 3.10 -7.67
C PRO A 45 2.81 3.25 -8.86
N LYS A 46 2.93 2.34 -9.83
CA LYS A 46 1.94 2.18 -10.90
C LYS A 46 1.11 0.96 -10.59
N ASN A 47 -0.21 1.13 -10.59
CA ASN A 47 -1.15 0.07 -10.27
C ASN A 47 -2.05 -0.23 -11.46
N ASP A 48 -2.53 -1.47 -11.53
CA ASP A 48 -3.50 -1.93 -12.54
C ASP A 48 -4.51 -2.87 -11.84
N PRO A 49 -5.32 -2.31 -10.93
CA PRO A 49 -6.23 -3.13 -10.11
C PRO A 49 -7.38 -3.68 -10.92
N LYS A 50 -7.76 -4.93 -10.62
CA LYS A 50 -8.90 -5.61 -11.23
C LYS A 50 -9.73 -6.29 -10.16
N VAL A 51 -11.04 -6.19 -10.29
CA VAL A 51 -11.96 -6.89 -9.41
C VAL A 51 -11.98 -8.37 -9.78
N THR A 52 -11.73 -9.26 -8.82
CA THR A 52 -11.77 -10.70 -9.02
C THR A 52 -13.02 -11.34 -8.45
N SER A 53 -13.64 -10.73 -7.44
CA SER A 53 -14.92 -11.16 -6.91
C SER A 53 -15.65 -10.01 -6.25
N ALA A 54 -16.96 -10.10 -6.21
CA ALA A 54 -17.83 -9.13 -5.55
C ALA A 54 -18.97 -9.87 -4.88
N GLU A 55 -19.20 -9.62 -3.59
CA GLU A 55 -20.24 -10.30 -2.82
C GLU A 55 -21.00 -9.33 -1.92
N PRO A 56 -22.34 -9.47 -1.86
CA PRO A 56 -23.16 -10.27 -2.79
C PRO A 56 -23.06 -9.75 -4.23
N ALA A 57 -23.37 -10.59 -5.21
CA ALA A 57 -23.26 -10.24 -6.63
C ALA A 57 -24.06 -8.99 -7.00
N SER A 58 -25.22 -8.80 -6.36
CA SER A 58 -26.02 -7.60 -6.47
C SER A 58 -25.77 -6.71 -5.26
N ASN A 59 -25.41 -5.44 -5.50
CA ASN A 59 -25.14 -4.46 -4.45
C ASN A 59 -24.02 -4.95 -3.48
N PRO A 60 -22.80 -5.17 -3.98
CA PRO A 60 -21.74 -5.78 -3.18
C PRO A 60 -21.29 -4.93 -2.00
N THR A 61 -20.91 -5.60 -0.92
CA THR A 61 -20.32 -5.00 0.28
C THR A 61 -18.90 -5.49 0.55
N THR A 62 -18.47 -6.53 -0.16
CA THR A 62 -17.09 -7.05 -0.12
C THR A 62 -16.59 -7.26 -1.54
N ILE A 63 -15.44 -6.70 -1.86
CA ILE A 63 -14.81 -6.83 -3.18
C ILE A 63 -13.37 -7.27 -2.99
N MET A 64 -12.97 -8.32 -3.74
CA MET A 64 -11.57 -8.73 -3.83
C MET A 64 -10.95 -8.11 -5.06
N ILE A 65 -9.72 -7.64 -4.90
CA ILE A 65 -8.95 -6.97 -5.95
C ILE A 65 -7.64 -7.71 -6.15
N SER A 66 -7.26 -7.90 -7.40
CA SER A 66 -5.93 -8.35 -7.82
C SER A 66 -5.27 -7.23 -8.59
N ASP A 67 -4.01 -6.98 -8.28
CA ASP A 67 -3.24 -5.89 -8.86
C ASP A 67 -1.83 -6.38 -9.19
N CYS A 68 -1.25 -5.80 -10.23
CA CYS A 68 0.17 -5.90 -10.48
C CYS A 68 0.77 -4.51 -10.23
N GLY A 69 1.27 -4.31 -9.01
CA GLY A 69 1.85 -3.02 -8.62
C GLY A 69 3.29 -2.92 -9.04
N ASP A 70 3.64 -1.86 -9.76
CA ASP A 70 5.01 -1.61 -10.21
C ASP A 70 5.64 -0.56 -9.30
N SER A 71 6.62 -0.97 -8.50
CA SER A 71 7.35 -0.12 -7.55
C SER A 71 8.70 0.35 -8.10
N THR A 72 8.97 0.21 -9.38
CA THR A 72 10.25 0.63 -9.99
C THR A 72 10.60 2.08 -9.66
N HIS A 73 9.59 2.95 -9.65
CA HIS A 73 9.76 4.38 -9.36
C HIS A 73 9.18 4.79 -8.00
N TRP A 74 9.07 3.85 -7.07
CA TRP A 74 8.59 4.09 -5.72
C TRP A 74 9.49 3.34 -4.73
N LEU A 75 10.61 3.98 -4.37
CA LEU A 75 11.68 3.37 -3.58
C LEU A 75 11.91 4.15 -2.29
N LYS A 76 12.60 3.50 -1.35
CA LYS A 76 12.98 4.11 -0.07
C LYS A 76 14.33 4.81 -0.18
N TYR A 77 14.40 5.97 0.44
CA TYR A 77 15.60 6.81 0.47
C TYR A 77 15.91 7.19 1.91
N ARG A 78 17.20 7.41 2.18
CA ARG A 78 17.64 7.92 3.47
C ARG A 78 17.29 9.41 3.55
N LYS A 79 16.62 9.80 4.64
CA LYS A 79 16.23 11.19 4.87
C LYS A 79 17.44 12.11 5.05
N ASP A 80 18.52 11.60 5.69
CA ASP A 80 19.69 12.39 6.05
C ASP A 80 20.55 12.80 4.85
N ASN A 81 20.69 11.95 3.83
CA ASN A 81 21.57 12.21 2.69
C ASN A 81 20.89 12.07 1.32
N GLY A 82 19.62 11.68 1.27
CA GLY A 82 18.88 11.53 0.03
C GLY A 82 19.27 10.34 -0.84
N LYS A 83 20.13 9.46 -0.35
CA LYS A 83 20.57 8.28 -1.10
C LYS A 83 19.61 7.13 -0.93
N LEU A 84 19.61 6.19 -1.89
CA LEU A 84 18.83 4.96 -1.78
C LEU A 84 19.16 4.21 -0.49
N ALA A 85 18.13 3.68 0.17
CA ALA A 85 18.27 2.97 1.42
C ALA A 85 18.99 1.62 1.24
N ASP A 86 18.79 0.97 0.09
CA ASP A 86 19.41 -0.29 -0.26
C ASP A 86 19.57 -0.40 -1.79
N ASP A 87 20.17 -1.49 -2.25
CA ASP A 87 20.43 -1.73 -3.67
C ASP A 87 19.34 -2.58 -4.33
N GLU A 88 18.26 -2.92 -3.60
CA GLU A 88 17.20 -3.75 -4.13
C GLU A 88 16.35 -2.95 -5.12
N PRO A 89 16.24 -3.41 -6.36
CA PRO A 89 15.40 -2.73 -7.34
C PRO A 89 13.93 -2.93 -7.00
N GLY A 90 13.12 -1.92 -7.30
CA GLY A 90 11.69 -2.10 -7.37
C GLY A 90 11.32 -2.91 -8.62
N GLY A 91 10.05 -3.22 -8.77
CA GLY A 91 9.56 -3.96 -9.92
C GLY A 91 8.09 -4.32 -9.75
N ARG A 92 7.66 -5.30 -10.51
CA ARG A 92 6.25 -5.72 -10.56
C ARG A 92 5.98 -6.76 -9.49
N GLN A 93 4.98 -6.49 -8.66
CA GLN A 93 4.60 -7.34 -7.54
C GLN A 93 3.10 -7.63 -7.60
N ALA A 94 2.73 -8.89 -7.49
CA ALA A 94 1.33 -9.28 -7.38
C ALA A 94 0.79 -8.86 -6.02
N ILE A 95 -0.36 -8.19 -6.03
CA ILE A 95 -1.03 -7.71 -4.84
C ILE A 95 -2.45 -8.24 -4.84
N THR A 96 -2.90 -8.75 -3.70
CA THR A 96 -4.31 -9.06 -3.47
C THR A 96 -4.81 -8.20 -2.33
N ALA A 97 -6.04 -7.72 -2.43
CA ALA A 97 -6.63 -6.88 -1.41
C ALA A 97 -8.11 -7.22 -1.23
N GLU A 98 -8.55 -7.22 0.03
CA GLU A 98 -9.96 -7.25 0.37
C GLU A 98 -10.41 -5.84 0.69
N THR A 99 -11.52 -5.43 0.09
CA THR A 99 -12.17 -4.16 0.40
C THR A 99 -13.58 -4.42 0.90
N LYS A 100 -14.00 -3.65 1.90
CA LYS A 100 -15.36 -3.72 2.45
C LYS A 100 -15.98 -2.34 2.51
N LYS A 101 -17.28 -2.31 2.26
CA LYS A 101 -18.08 -1.10 2.43
C LYS A 101 -18.49 -0.99 3.89
N LEU A 102 -17.93 0.02 4.58
CA LEU A 102 -18.15 0.27 6.01
C LEU A 102 -18.76 1.66 6.16
N SER A 103 -19.98 1.72 6.68
CA SER A 103 -20.71 2.99 6.87
C SER A 103 -20.76 3.84 5.60
N GLY A 104 -20.99 3.19 4.45
CA GLY A 104 -21.07 3.84 3.15
C GLY A 104 -19.73 4.15 2.47
N THR A 105 -18.61 3.77 3.07
CA THR A 105 -17.28 4.05 2.55
C THR A 105 -16.51 2.75 2.30
N TRP A 106 -15.90 2.63 1.12
CA TRP A 106 -15.05 1.50 0.80
C TRP A 106 -13.66 1.67 1.41
N LYS A 107 -13.20 0.63 2.14
CA LYS A 107 -11.86 0.62 2.74
C LYS A 107 -11.19 -0.73 2.52
N VAL A 108 -9.87 -0.71 2.33
CA VAL A 108 -9.05 -1.92 2.32
C VAL A 108 -8.97 -2.44 3.76
N THR A 109 -9.34 -3.71 3.94
CA THR A 109 -9.34 -4.36 5.26
C THR A 109 -8.13 -5.27 5.46
N ARG A 110 -7.61 -5.86 4.38
CA ARG A 110 -6.39 -6.66 4.37
C ARG A 110 -5.79 -6.70 2.98
N PHE A 111 -4.51 -6.93 2.90
CA PHE A 111 -3.82 -7.09 1.62
C PHE A 111 -2.58 -7.97 1.77
N ALA A 112 -2.11 -8.51 0.67
CA ALA A 112 -0.85 -9.24 0.59
C ALA A 112 -0.08 -8.76 -0.64
N VAL A 113 1.23 -8.59 -0.47
CA VAL A 113 2.15 -8.19 -1.54
C VAL A 113 3.18 -9.28 -1.73
N GLU A 114 3.27 -9.83 -2.94
CA GLU A 114 4.22 -10.86 -3.27
C GLU A 114 5.58 -10.24 -3.67
N ALA A 115 6.56 -11.10 -3.93
CA ALA A 115 7.90 -10.66 -4.27
C ALA A 115 7.96 -9.93 -5.62
N VAL A 116 9.00 -9.12 -5.82
CA VAL A 116 9.30 -8.50 -7.11
C VAL A 116 9.46 -9.61 -8.16
N GLY A 117 8.81 -9.43 -9.30
CA GLY A 117 8.79 -10.40 -10.38
C GLY A 117 7.62 -11.38 -10.32
N SER A 118 6.69 -11.20 -9.38
CA SER A 118 5.54 -12.10 -9.22
C SER A 118 4.40 -11.83 -10.21
N CYS A 119 4.48 -10.76 -10.94
CA CYS A 119 3.52 -10.52 -12.02
C CYS A 119 4.07 -9.73 -13.22
#